data_abe8e0e414eec1fa2f24e980202a2ada
#
_entry.id   abe8e0e414eec1fa2f24e980202a2ada
#
_cell.length_a   1.000
_cell.length_b   1.000
_cell.length_c   1.000
_cell.angle_alpha   90.00
_cell.angle_beta   90.00
_cell.angle_gamma   90.00
#
_symmetry.space_group_name_H-M   'P 1'
#
loop_
_entity.id
_entity.type
_entity.pdbx_description
1 polymer ?
#
loop_
_entity_poly.entity_id
_entity_poly.type
_entity_poly.pdbx_seq_one_letter_code
_entity_poly.pdbx_strand_id
1 'polypeptide(L)' 'EGVHVLDITNGNRLETYVIEGARGSGEICINGAAAHLVNPGDLVIILAYSGIEENMIQGHLPTVVHVDENNQQVHDL' A
#
# COMPACT_ATOMS: atom_id res chain seq x y z
N GLU A 1 -11.59 2.26 2.75
CA GLU A 1 -10.43 2.56 3.58
C GLU A 1 -9.44 3.42 2.81
N GLY A 2 -9.02 4.53 3.41
CA GLY A 2 -8.07 5.43 2.81
C GLY A 2 -6.64 4.92 2.95
N VAL A 3 -5.86 5.08 1.90
CA VAL A 3 -4.45 4.69 1.90
C VAL A 3 -3.60 5.77 1.26
N HIS A 4 -2.32 5.80 1.63
CA HIS A 4 -1.30 6.58 0.94
C HIS A 4 -0.47 5.63 0.09
N VAL A 5 -0.23 6.01 -1.16
CA VAL A 5 0.64 5.26 -2.05
C VAL A 5 1.89 6.09 -2.30
N LEU A 6 3.03 5.51 -2.02
CA LEU A 6 4.33 6.14 -2.26
C LEU A 6 4.99 5.39 -3.41
N ASP A 7 5.19 6.08 -4.54
CA ASP A 7 5.88 5.48 -5.69
C ASP A 7 7.38 5.68 -5.52
N ILE A 8 8.09 4.60 -5.22
CA ILE A 8 9.52 4.65 -4.98
C ILE A 8 10.27 4.97 -6.26
N THR A 9 9.75 4.51 -7.38
CA THR A 9 10.42 4.63 -8.67
C THR A 9 10.50 6.08 -9.14
N ASN A 10 9.43 6.87 -8.96
CA ASN A 10 9.40 8.25 -9.44
C ASN A 10 9.27 9.30 -8.34
N GLY A 11 9.13 8.89 -7.09
CA GLY A 11 9.02 9.82 -5.96
C GLY A 11 7.63 10.41 -5.74
N ASN A 12 6.65 10.05 -6.53
CA ASN A 12 5.29 10.56 -6.36
C ASN A 12 4.61 9.92 -5.16
N ARG A 13 3.67 10.66 -4.58
CA ARG A 13 2.83 10.13 -3.51
C ARG A 13 1.41 10.63 -3.71
N LEU A 14 0.46 9.80 -3.32
CA LEU A 14 -0.96 10.12 -3.48
C LEU A 14 -1.78 9.49 -2.36
N GLU A 15 -2.96 10.06 -2.14
CA GLU A 15 -3.95 9.49 -1.25
C GLU A 15 -5.08 8.95 -2.09
N THR A 16 -5.56 7.76 -1.73
CA THR A 16 -6.66 7.14 -2.45
C THR A 16 -7.40 6.18 -1.54
N TYR A 17 -8.40 5.52 -2.07
CA TYR A 17 -9.18 4.53 -1.35
C TYR A 17 -8.96 3.15 -1.96
N VAL A 18 -9.00 2.14 -1.10
CA VAL A 18 -8.86 0.76 -1.52
C VAL A 18 -10.16 0.27 -2.13
N ILE A 19 -10.04 -0.34 -3.29
CA ILE A 19 -11.13 -1.08 -3.93
C ILE A 19 -10.70 -2.53 -3.99
N GLU A 20 -11.56 -3.42 -3.50
CA GLU A 20 -11.23 -4.82 -3.37
C GLU A 20 -11.13 -5.49 -4.72
N GLY A 21 -10.03 -6.18 -4.96
CA GLY A 21 -9.81 -6.99 -6.14
C GLY A 21 -9.96 -8.48 -5.86
N ALA A 22 -9.63 -9.30 -6.81
CA ALA A 22 -9.69 -10.75 -6.64
C ALA A 22 -8.62 -11.22 -5.66
N ARG A 23 -9.06 -11.94 -4.63
CA ARG A 23 -8.15 -12.44 -3.59
C ARG A 23 -7.13 -13.39 -4.19
N GLY A 24 -5.87 -13.18 -3.83
CA GLY A 24 -4.77 -14.02 -4.30
C GLY A 24 -4.25 -13.67 -5.69
N SER A 25 -4.86 -12.70 -6.37
CA SER A 25 -4.44 -12.33 -7.73
C SER A 25 -3.10 -11.57 -7.78
N GLY A 26 -2.74 -10.87 -6.69
CA GLY A 26 -1.57 -10.00 -6.69
C GLY A 26 -1.76 -8.74 -7.51
N GLU A 27 -2.97 -8.46 -7.97
CA GLU A 27 -3.23 -7.31 -8.82
C GLU A 27 -3.20 -6.01 -8.03
N ILE A 28 -2.45 -5.05 -8.52
CA ILE A 28 -2.46 -3.68 -8.02
C ILE A 28 -2.84 -2.80 -9.21
N CYS A 29 -4.00 -2.17 -9.12
CA CYS A 29 -4.53 -1.34 -10.19
C CYS A 29 -4.80 0.06 -9.67
N ILE A 30 -4.25 1.06 -10.33
CA ILE A 30 -4.44 2.47 -9.99
C ILE A 30 -5.32 3.09 -11.07
N ASN A 31 -6.49 3.56 -10.67
CA ASN A 31 -7.51 4.07 -11.58
C ASN A 31 -7.62 5.59 -11.54
N GLY A 32 -8.26 6.15 -12.56
CA GLY A 32 -8.64 7.55 -12.61
C GLY A 32 -7.44 8.49 -12.67
N ALA A 33 -7.59 9.66 -12.07
CA ALA A 33 -6.54 10.68 -12.12
C ALA A 33 -5.24 10.22 -11.45
N ALA A 34 -5.33 9.35 -10.45
CA ALA A 34 -4.16 8.82 -9.76
C ALA A 34 -3.26 8.00 -10.71
N ALA A 35 -3.82 7.45 -11.76
CA ALA A 35 -3.06 6.68 -12.73
C ALA A 35 -2.02 7.51 -13.49
N HIS A 36 -2.13 8.84 -13.44
CA HIS A 36 -1.12 9.73 -14.03
C HIS A 36 0.15 9.81 -13.19
N LEU A 37 0.10 9.39 -11.93
CA LEU A 37 1.21 9.50 -10.99
C LEU A 37 2.02 8.22 -10.85
N VAL A 38 1.48 7.09 -11.31
CA VAL A 38 2.09 5.76 -11.13
C VAL A 38 2.07 5.05 -12.48
N ASN A 39 3.17 4.41 -12.81
CA ASN A 39 3.29 3.67 -14.07
C ASN A 39 3.39 2.17 -13.82
N PRO A 40 2.90 1.34 -14.75
CA PRO A 40 3.12 -0.10 -14.64
C PRO A 40 4.60 -0.42 -14.49
N GLY A 41 4.91 -1.32 -13.57
CA GLY A 41 6.30 -1.67 -13.27
C GLY A 41 6.93 -0.88 -12.14
N ASP A 42 6.28 0.19 -11.68
CA ASP A 42 6.79 0.97 -10.56
C ASP A 42 6.73 0.19 -9.25
N LEU A 43 7.70 0.44 -8.40
CA LEU A 43 7.69 -0.06 -7.03
C LEU A 43 6.95 0.93 -6.15
N VAL A 44 6.01 0.44 -5.35
CA VAL A 44 5.20 1.30 -4.49
C VAL A 44 5.19 0.77 -3.06
N ILE A 45 4.98 1.68 -2.12
CA ILE A 45 4.66 1.37 -0.73
C ILE A 45 3.24 1.85 -0.48
N ILE A 46 2.41 0.99 0.09
CA ILE A 46 1.03 1.34 0.41
C ILE A 46 0.89 1.39 1.92
N LEU A 47 0.43 2.53 2.43
CA LEU A 47 0.27 2.77 3.86
C LEU A 47 -1.20 2.95 4.20
N ALA A 48 -1.69 2.14 5.12
CA ALA A 48 -3.01 2.31 5.69
C ALA A 48 -2.86 2.76 7.14
N TYR A 49 -3.69 3.70 7.55
CA TYR A 49 -3.64 4.24 8.90
C TYR A 49 -4.89 3.81 9.66
N SER A 50 -4.69 3.37 10.90
CA SER A 50 -5.80 3.08 11.81
C SER A 50 -5.82 4.08 12.94
N GLY A 51 -7.03 4.44 13.41
CA GLY A 51 -7.17 5.28 14.57
C GLY A 51 -6.79 4.50 15.82
N ILE A 52 -5.87 5.02 16.61
CA ILE A 52 -5.41 4.38 17.84
C ILE A 52 -5.61 5.39 18.96
N GLU A 53 -6.25 4.94 20.06
CA GLU A 53 -6.39 5.76 21.25
C GLU A 53 -5.01 6.23 21.72
N GLU A 54 -4.92 7.48 22.15
CA GLU A 54 -3.62 8.06 22.52
C GLU A 54 -2.90 7.24 23.59
N ASN A 55 -3.63 6.70 24.54
CA ASN A 55 -3.05 5.90 25.60
C ASN A 55 -2.61 4.51 25.14
N MET A 56 -2.93 4.14 23.91
CA MET A 56 -2.57 2.83 23.35
C MET A 56 -1.50 2.95 22.25
N ILE A 57 -1.09 4.15 21.91
CA ILE A 57 -0.07 4.36 20.88
C ILE A 57 1.25 3.77 21.28
N GLN A 58 1.60 3.95 22.55
CA GLN A 58 2.84 3.42 23.08
C GLN A 58 2.75 1.89 23.15
N GLY A 59 3.64 1.23 22.50
CA GLY A 59 3.62 -0.23 22.42
C GLY A 59 2.93 -0.79 21.18
N HIS A 60 2.27 0.07 20.39
CA HIS A 60 1.73 -0.37 19.13
C HIS A 60 2.84 -0.49 18.10
N LEU A 61 2.91 -1.64 17.44
CA LEU A 61 3.88 -1.87 16.37
C LEU A 61 3.14 -1.90 15.04
N PRO A 62 3.66 -1.20 14.02
CA PRO A 62 3.05 -1.27 12.70
C PRO A 62 3.17 -2.68 12.13
N THR A 63 2.15 -3.10 11.40
CA THR A 63 2.20 -4.34 10.65
C THR A 63 2.82 -4.03 9.29
N VAL A 64 3.90 -4.73 8.96
CA VAL A 64 4.58 -4.57 7.69
C VAL A 64 4.44 -5.87 6.90
N VAL A 65 3.90 -5.76 5.70
CA VAL A 65 3.75 -6.90 4.80
C VAL A 65 4.70 -6.73 3.63
N HIS A 66 5.58 -7.69 3.45
CA HIS A 66 6.50 -7.73 2.31
C HIS A 66 5.94 -8.66 1.24
N VAL A 67 6.08 -8.26 0.00
CA VAL A 67 5.61 -9.06 -1.13
C VAL A 67 6.74 -9.30 -2.11
N ASP A 68 6.59 -10.35 -2.90
CA ASP A 68 7.54 -10.69 -3.94
C ASP A 68 7.20 -9.95 -5.25
N GLU A 69 7.89 -10.30 -6.33
CA GLU A 69 7.69 -9.69 -7.65
C GLU A 69 6.31 -9.93 -8.23
N ASN A 70 5.57 -10.92 -7.70
CA ASN A 70 4.21 -11.22 -8.12
C ASN A 70 3.19 -10.67 -7.14
N ASN A 71 3.59 -9.78 -6.23
CA ASN A 71 2.76 -9.20 -5.18
C ASN A 71 2.14 -10.24 -4.24
N GLN A 72 2.83 -11.36 -4.08
CA GLN A 72 2.42 -12.38 -3.12
C GLN A 72 3.20 -12.18 -1.83
N GLN A 73 2.51 -12.32 -0.71
CA GLN A 73 3.14 -12.11 0.59
C GLN A 73 4.27 -13.11 0.81
N VAL A 74 5.41 -12.59 1.24
CA VAL A 74 6.53 -13.42 1.65
C VAL A 74 6.61 -13.41 3.16
N HIS A 75 7.03 -14.52 3.73
CA HIS A 75 7.24 -14.60 5.17
C HIS A 75 8.54 -13.92 5.51
N ASP A 76 8.52 -13.15 6.59
CA ASP A 76 9.72 -12.47 7.05
C ASP A 76 10.74 -13.47 7.55
N LEU A 77 11.94 -13.07 7.33
CA LEU A 77 13.11 -13.83 7.74
C LEU A 77 13.38 -13.70 9.23
#